data_507390174e4ac78c6e48b713eecdb425
#
_entry.id   507390174e4ac78c6e48b713eecdb425
#
_cell.length_a   1.000
_cell.length_b   1.000
_cell.length_c   1.000
_cell.angle_alpha   90.00
_cell.angle_beta   90.00
_cell.angle_gamma   90.00
#
_symmetry.space_group_name_H-M   'P 1'
#
loop_
_entity.id
_entity.type
_entity.pdbx_description
1 polymer ?
#
loop_
_entity_poly.entity_id
_entity_poly.type
_entity_poly.pdbx_seq_one_letter_code
_entity_poly.pdbx_strand_id
1 'polypeptide(L)'
;VGFQPDQLSFTKNGRKLVTADEGEPLDFYGSDESGQNPPGSISIIDINNKKPSKSAVDILYFTKNNSYYENNGVRMYGPEKEGNNNFARIDLEPEYVGITGNKTALVALQENNALAEVNLKKGKITGVFGLGYKDWSGIPFDTTDKDDGYNPTVKEGVTSARMPDGIDTFKIQLGGKKQILFISPNEGDGRVRPDDVNFEAEADGVYSYGTNST
;
A
#
# COMPACT_ATOMS: atom_id res chain seq x y z
N VAL A 1 -11.19 -0.91 -15.08
CA VAL A 1 -10.23 -0.87 -13.97
C VAL A 1 -10.40 0.44 -13.24
N GLY A 2 -9.89 0.53 -12.02
CA GLY A 2 -9.84 1.76 -11.23
C GLY A 2 -8.85 2.79 -11.77
N PHE A 3 -8.55 3.78 -10.94
CA PHE A 3 -7.61 4.84 -11.27
C PHE A 3 -6.17 4.36 -11.08
N GLN A 4 -5.29 4.72 -12.01
CA GLN A 4 -3.86 4.49 -11.93
C GLN A 4 -3.52 3.04 -11.55
N PRO A 5 -3.79 2.07 -12.45
CA PRO A 5 -3.39 0.69 -12.18
C PRO A 5 -1.87 0.60 -12.20
N ASP A 6 -1.29 0.27 -11.07
CA ASP A 6 0.17 0.16 -10.90
C ASP A 6 0.64 -1.23 -11.33
N GLN A 7 0.08 -2.30 -10.76
CA GLN A 7 0.52 -3.66 -11.08
C GLN A 7 -0.65 -4.59 -11.38
N LEU A 8 -0.40 -5.62 -12.14
CA LEU A 8 -1.37 -6.63 -12.50
C LEU A 8 -0.83 -8.07 -12.38
N SER A 9 -1.71 -9.01 -12.03
CA SER A 9 -1.36 -10.42 -11.95
C SER A 9 -2.48 -11.33 -12.47
N PHE A 10 -2.09 -12.37 -13.23
CA PHE A 10 -3.03 -13.40 -13.67
C PHE A 10 -3.23 -14.47 -12.60
N THR A 11 -4.46 -14.95 -12.44
CA THR A 11 -4.68 -16.21 -11.72
C THR A 11 -3.95 -17.35 -12.41
N LYS A 12 -3.59 -18.39 -11.64
CA LYS A 12 -2.80 -19.52 -12.14
C LYS A 12 -3.43 -20.22 -13.36
N ASN A 13 -4.74 -20.17 -13.47
CA ASN A 13 -5.47 -20.78 -14.62
C ASN A 13 -5.71 -19.77 -15.76
N GLY A 14 -5.21 -18.54 -15.68
CA GLY A 14 -5.35 -17.50 -16.70
C GLY A 14 -6.78 -16.99 -16.92
N ARG A 15 -7.72 -17.31 -16.02
CA ARG A 15 -9.14 -16.91 -16.22
C ARG A 15 -9.49 -15.57 -15.64
N LYS A 16 -8.71 -15.09 -14.67
CA LYS A 16 -8.88 -13.77 -14.10
C LYS A 16 -7.57 -13.02 -14.14
N LEU A 17 -7.68 -11.73 -14.38
CA LEU A 17 -6.63 -10.75 -14.16
C LEU A 17 -7.05 -9.90 -12.98
N VAL A 18 -6.12 -9.59 -12.10
CA VAL A 18 -6.34 -8.71 -10.95
C VAL A 18 -5.39 -7.53 -11.10
N THR A 19 -5.88 -6.31 -10.94
CA THR A 19 -5.06 -5.10 -10.92
C THR A 19 -5.12 -4.47 -9.54
N ALA A 20 -4.02 -3.95 -9.08
CA ALA A 20 -3.93 -3.00 -8.00
C ALA A 20 -4.05 -1.61 -8.64
N ASP A 21 -5.07 -0.88 -8.26
CA ASP A 21 -5.38 0.44 -8.81
C ASP A 21 -5.10 1.45 -7.71
N GLU A 22 -3.94 2.05 -7.74
CA GLU A 22 -3.34 2.83 -6.67
C GLU A 22 -4.22 4.02 -6.30
N GLY A 23 -4.62 4.81 -7.28
CA GLY A 23 -5.43 5.98 -7.04
C GLY A 23 -4.67 7.11 -6.36
N GLU A 24 -3.37 7.19 -6.61
CA GLU A 24 -2.54 8.28 -6.10
C GLU A 24 -3.13 9.65 -6.50
N PRO A 25 -3.07 10.66 -5.60
CA PRO A 25 -3.52 12.00 -5.93
C PRO A 25 -2.81 12.55 -7.15
N LEU A 26 -3.59 13.00 -8.13
CA LEU A 26 -3.06 13.68 -9.31
C LEU A 26 -2.58 15.08 -8.93
N ASP A 27 -1.41 15.43 -9.41
CA ASP A 27 -0.71 16.68 -9.13
C ASP A 27 -0.43 16.91 -7.65
N PHE A 28 0.80 16.66 -7.35
CA PHE A 28 1.38 17.02 -6.08
C PHE A 28 0.49 17.94 -5.28
N TYR A 29 -0.44 17.32 -4.53
CA TYR A 29 -1.03 17.92 -3.35
C TYR A 29 -1.39 19.39 -3.50
N GLY A 30 -2.46 19.67 -4.23
CA GLY A 30 -3.14 20.92 -4.05
C GLY A 30 -2.42 22.18 -4.50
N SER A 31 -1.58 22.09 -5.51
CA SER A 31 -1.16 23.31 -6.21
C SER A 31 -2.30 23.89 -7.03
N ASP A 32 -3.35 23.12 -7.24
CA ASP A 32 -4.58 23.63 -7.79
C ASP A 32 -5.80 23.08 -7.01
N GLU A 33 -6.85 23.82 -7.08
CA GLU A 33 -8.13 23.54 -6.44
C GLU A 33 -8.85 22.32 -7.05
N SER A 34 -8.25 21.66 -8.03
CA SER A 34 -8.80 20.49 -8.67
C SER A 34 -8.48 19.21 -7.92
N GLY A 35 -7.69 19.26 -6.87
CA GLY A 35 -7.20 18.21 -6.00
C GLY A 35 -7.96 16.90 -6.12
N GLN A 36 -7.71 16.18 -7.22
CA GLN A 36 -8.35 14.90 -7.43
C GLN A 36 -7.53 13.85 -6.70
N ASN A 37 -8.04 13.47 -5.55
CA ASN A 37 -7.58 12.28 -4.86
C ASN A 37 -8.55 11.14 -5.18
N PRO A 38 -8.32 10.38 -6.26
CA PRO A 38 -9.22 9.31 -6.64
C PRO A 38 -9.13 8.16 -5.65
N PRO A 39 -10.19 7.37 -5.50
CA PRO A 39 -10.17 6.25 -4.58
C PRO A 39 -9.27 5.13 -5.10
N GLY A 40 -8.41 4.60 -4.24
CA GLY A 40 -7.73 3.35 -4.48
C GLY A 40 -8.70 2.18 -4.59
N SER A 41 -8.40 1.21 -5.45
CA SER A 41 -9.28 0.08 -5.72
C SER A 41 -8.52 -1.18 -6.15
N ILE A 42 -9.24 -2.30 -6.19
CA ILE A 42 -8.72 -3.55 -6.74
C ILE A 42 -9.68 -4.01 -7.81
N SER A 43 -9.22 -4.14 -9.06
CA SER A 43 -10.07 -4.64 -10.13
C SER A 43 -9.88 -6.12 -10.37
N ILE A 44 -10.98 -6.84 -10.59
CA ILE A 44 -10.98 -8.24 -10.99
C ILE A 44 -11.60 -8.34 -12.37
N ILE A 45 -10.84 -8.82 -13.34
CA ILE A 45 -11.28 -8.96 -14.72
C ILE A 45 -11.49 -10.43 -15.02
N ASP A 46 -12.73 -10.83 -15.28
CA ASP A 46 -13.05 -12.16 -15.78
C ASP A 46 -12.81 -12.21 -17.29
N ILE A 47 -11.74 -12.90 -17.69
CA ILE A 47 -11.24 -12.89 -19.06
C ILE A 47 -12.14 -13.73 -19.97
N ASN A 48 -12.69 -13.09 -21.00
CA ASN A 48 -13.37 -13.78 -22.07
C ASN A 48 -12.39 -14.06 -23.23
N ASN A 49 -11.78 -15.24 -23.23
CA ASN A 49 -10.77 -15.62 -24.23
C ASN A 49 -11.27 -15.62 -25.69
N LYS A 50 -12.59 -15.78 -25.90
CA LYS A 50 -13.18 -15.75 -27.24
C LYS A 50 -13.50 -14.34 -27.73
N LYS A 51 -13.82 -13.46 -26.81
CA LYS A 51 -14.18 -12.06 -27.07
C LYS A 51 -13.65 -11.18 -25.94
N PRO A 52 -12.38 -10.77 -25.96
CA PRO A 52 -11.78 -9.97 -24.87
C PRO A 52 -12.56 -8.70 -24.52
N SER A 53 -13.17 -8.04 -25.50
CA SER A 53 -14.03 -6.87 -25.30
C SER A 53 -15.34 -7.17 -24.50
N LYS A 54 -15.62 -8.44 -24.22
CA LYS A 54 -16.75 -8.89 -23.39
C LYS A 54 -16.30 -9.43 -22.04
N SER A 55 -15.06 -9.19 -21.64
CA SER A 55 -14.59 -9.48 -20.29
C SER A 55 -15.37 -8.63 -19.29
N ALA A 56 -15.76 -9.26 -18.18
CA ALA A 56 -16.43 -8.55 -17.08
C ALA A 56 -15.39 -7.99 -16.12
N VAL A 57 -15.67 -6.82 -15.55
CA VAL A 57 -14.79 -6.14 -14.59
C VAL A 57 -15.57 -5.82 -13.33
N ASP A 58 -15.07 -6.28 -12.20
CA ASP A 58 -15.54 -5.90 -10.87
C ASP A 58 -14.49 -4.98 -10.24
N ILE A 59 -14.87 -3.77 -9.85
CA ILE A 59 -13.99 -2.82 -9.13
C ILE A 59 -14.36 -2.84 -7.66
N LEU A 60 -13.40 -3.17 -6.82
CA LEU A 60 -13.58 -3.30 -5.37
C LEU A 60 -12.97 -2.10 -4.67
N TYR A 61 -13.79 -1.36 -3.95
CA TYR A 61 -13.38 -0.22 -3.14
C TYR A 61 -13.29 -0.58 -1.66
N PHE A 62 -12.50 0.16 -0.92
CA PHE A 62 -12.42 0.10 0.54
C PHE A 62 -13.61 0.86 1.13
N THR A 63 -14.59 0.13 1.70
CA THR A 63 -15.90 0.67 2.06
C THR A 63 -16.18 0.65 3.57
N LYS A 64 -15.22 0.23 4.37
CA LYS A 64 -15.34 0.28 5.83
C LYS A 64 -14.98 1.68 6.33
N ASN A 65 -15.43 2.02 7.53
CA ASN A 65 -15.03 3.26 8.19
C ASN A 65 -13.56 3.20 8.64
N ASN A 66 -12.97 4.34 8.92
CA ASN A 66 -11.58 4.48 9.34
C ASN A 66 -11.25 3.58 10.54
N SER A 67 -12.12 3.56 11.56
CA SER A 67 -11.89 2.76 12.76
C SER A 67 -11.75 1.26 12.49
N TYR A 68 -12.39 0.73 11.44
CA TYR A 68 -12.19 -0.66 11.07
C TYR A 68 -10.74 -0.91 10.67
N TYR A 69 -10.16 -0.06 9.84
CA TYR A 69 -8.81 -0.22 9.35
C TYR A 69 -7.77 0.04 10.45
N GLU A 70 -7.96 1.09 11.21
CA GLU A 70 -7.08 1.43 12.36
C GLU A 70 -7.04 0.31 13.40
N ASN A 71 -8.19 -0.28 13.75
CA ASN A 71 -8.27 -1.41 14.69
C ASN A 71 -7.60 -2.68 14.14
N ASN A 72 -7.40 -2.78 12.83
CA ASN A 72 -6.62 -3.83 12.18
C ASN A 72 -5.15 -3.44 11.97
N GLY A 73 -4.68 -2.35 12.55
CA GLY A 73 -3.30 -1.91 12.50
C GLY A 73 -2.86 -1.28 11.17
N VAL A 74 -3.81 -0.91 10.33
CA VAL A 74 -3.54 -0.22 9.06
C VAL A 74 -3.12 1.21 9.35
N ARG A 75 -2.02 1.64 8.75
CA ARG A 75 -1.56 3.02 8.83
C ARG A 75 -2.46 3.89 7.96
N MET A 76 -3.09 4.87 8.58
CA MET A 76 -3.89 5.88 7.90
C MET A 76 -3.41 7.26 8.36
N TYR A 77 -3.17 8.16 7.41
CA TYR A 77 -2.54 9.43 7.69
C TYR A 77 -3.05 10.52 6.75
N GLY A 78 -2.81 11.75 7.14
CA GLY A 78 -3.18 12.93 6.39
C GLY A 78 -4.30 13.73 7.05
N PRO A 79 -4.34 15.03 6.82
CA PRO A 79 -5.23 15.97 7.49
C PRO A 79 -6.71 15.76 7.14
N GLU A 80 -7.00 15.25 5.94
CA GLU A 80 -8.37 15.00 5.48
C GLU A 80 -9.04 13.85 6.24
N LYS A 81 -8.29 13.11 7.05
CA LYS A 81 -8.83 12.08 7.93
C LYS A 81 -9.72 12.68 9.01
N GLU A 82 -9.40 13.88 9.50
CA GLU A 82 -10.17 14.54 10.54
C GLU A 82 -11.57 14.92 10.02
N GLY A 83 -12.60 14.43 10.71
CA GLY A 83 -13.99 14.65 10.32
C GLY A 83 -14.48 13.81 9.12
N ASN A 84 -13.62 13.05 8.45
CA ASN A 84 -14.01 12.20 7.33
C ASN A 84 -13.98 10.70 7.71
N ASN A 85 -15.13 10.16 8.10
CA ASN A 85 -15.26 8.75 8.49
C ASN A 85 -15.00 7.74 7.35
N ASN A 86 -14.95 8.19 6.12
CA ASN A 86 -14.71 7.38 4.92
C ASN A 86 -13.35 7.69 4.28
N PHE A 87 -12.47 8.32 4.99
CA PHE A 87 -11.14 8.71 4.50
C PHE A 87 -10.34 7.53 3.93
N ALA A 88 -10.47 6.35 4.54
CA ALA A 88 -9.83 5.13 4.06
C ALA A 88 -10.05 4.85 2.56
N ARG A 89 -11.16 5.33 1.99
CA ARG A 89 -11.46 5.12 0.58
C ARG A 89 -10.47 5.83 -0.36
N ILE A 90 -9.92 6.94 0.06
CA ILE A 90 -9.01 7.78 -0.71
C ILE A 90 -7.58 7.75 -0.15
N ASP A 91 -7.35 7.04 0.96
CA ASP A 91 -6.05 6.92 1.61
C ASP A 91 -5.41 5.55 1.39
N LEU A 92 -6.21 4.52 1.09
CA LEU A 92 -5.69 3.18 0.87
C LEU A 92 -5.31 3.01 -0.59
N GLU A 93 -4.01 2.79 -0.85
CA GLU A 93 -3.38 2.74 -2.17
C GLU A 93 -2.86 1.34 -2.47
N PRO A 94 -3.60 0.57 -3.31
CA PRO A 94 -3.14 -0.73 -3.78
C PRO A 94 -2.06 -0.61 -4.85
N GLU A 95 -0.93 -1.31 -4.68
CA GLU A 95 0.20 -1.29 -5.60
C GLU A 95 0.52 -2.64 -6.21
N TYR A 96 0.74 -3.68 -5.40
CA TYR A 96 1.16 -4.99 -5.88
C TYR A 96 0.19 -6.11 -5.55
N VAL A 97 0.07 -7.08 -6.47
CA VAL A 97 -0.84 -8.23 -6.36
C VAL A 97 -0.10 -9.55 -6.33
N GLY A 98 -0.15 -10.26 -5.22
CA GLY A 98 0.30 -11.64 -5.08
C GLY A 98 -0.86 -12.63 -5.22
N ILE A 99 -0.78 -13.53 -6.21
CA ILE A 99 -1.84 -14.51 -6.46
C ILE A 99 -1.60 -15.81 -5.71
N THR A 100 -2.48 -16.17 -4.77
CA THR A 100 -2.39 -17.42 -4.01
C THR A 100 -3.07 -18.61 -4.67
N GLY A 101 -3.20 -18.60 -5.97
CA GLY A 101 -3.87 -19.65 -6.78
C GLY A 101 -4.99 -19.06 -7.62
N ASN A 102 -6.20 -19.66 -7.56
CA ASN A 102 -7.34 -19.16 -8.38
C ASN A 102 -8.47 -18.56 -7.57
N LYS A 103 -8.29 -18.44 -6.25
CA LYS A 103 -9.40 -18.07 -5.34
C LYS A 103 -9.11 -16.86 -4.50
N THR A 104 -7.85 -16.59 -4.21
CA THR A 104 -7.43 -15.53 -3.30
C THR A 104 -6.26 -14.77 -3.90
N ALA A 105 -6.26 -13.46 -3.73
CA ALA A 105 -5.11 -12.59 -3.92
C ALA A 105 -4.79 -11.87 -2.62
N LEU A 106 -3.52 -11.51 -2.44
CA LEU A 106 -3.05 -10.53 -1.48
C LEU A 106 -2.60 -9.31 -2.26
N VAL A 107 -2.94 -8.14 -1.77
CA VAL A 107 -2.61 -6.86 -2.40
C VAL A 107 -1.86 -6.01 -1.40
N ALA A 108 -0.67 -5.56 -1.76
CA ALA A 108 0.12 -4.64 -0.96
C ALA A 108 -0.53 -3.25 -0.97
N LEU A 109 -0.54 -2.63 0.20
CA LEU A 109 -0.93 -1.24 0.43
C LEU A 109 0.29 -0.61 1.10
N GLN A 110 1.23 -0.14 0.28
CA GLN A 110 2.57 0.22 0.75
C GLN A 110 2.52 1.34 1.78
N GLU A 111 2.00 2.50 1.42
CA GLU A 111 1.92 3.68 2.28
C GLU A 111 1.10 3.43 3.54
N ASN A 112 0.15 2.51 3.46
CA ASN A 112 -0.69 2.13 4.60
C ASN A 112 -0.07 1.03 5.46
N ASN A 113 1.15 0.56 5.11
CA ASN A 113 1.86 -0.50 5.82
C ASN A 113 0.96 -1.71 6.08
N ALA A 114 0.25 -2.18 5.05
CA ALA A 114 -0.81 -3.17 5.17
C ALA A 114 -0.92 -4.10 3.97
N LEU A 115 -1.72 -5.15 4.13
CA LEU A 115 -2.13 -6.06 3.05
C LEU A 115 -3.64 -6.18 3.02
N ALA A 116 -4.21 -6.19 1.82
CA ALA A 116 -5.61 -6.54 1.59
C ALA A 116 -5.73 -7.99 1.10
N GLU A 117 -6.63 -8.76 1.70
CA GLU A 117 -7.02 -10.09 1.22
C GLU A 117 -8.27 -9.99 0.35
N VAL A 118 -8.21 -10.58 -0.85
CA VAL A 118 -9.29 -10.55 -1.83
C VAL A 118 -9.78 -11.96 -2.16
N ASN A 119 -11.07 -12.20 -1.99
CA ASN A 119 -11.71 -13.42 -2.47
C ASN A 119 -12.13 -13.25 -3.93
N LEU A 120 -11.35 -13.81 -4.84
CA LEU A 120 -11.56 -13.70 -6.29
C LEU A 120 -12.83 -14.38 -6.81
N LYS A 121 -13.36 -15.37 -6.06
CA LYS A 121 -14.62 -16.04 -6.44
C LYS A 121 -15.83 -15.20 -6.06
N LYS A 122 -15.77 -14.52 -4.93
CA LYS A 122 -16.87 -13.70 -4.41
C LYS A 122 -16.81 -12.25 -4.89
N GLY A 123 -15.71 -11.85 -5.53
CA GLY A 123 -15.47 -10.47 -5.95
C GLY A 123 -15.53 -9.50 -4.77
N LYS A 124 -14.73 -9.73 -3.73
CA LYS A 124 -14.73 -8.83 -2.57
C LYS A 124 -13.45 -8.90 -1.73
N ILE A 125 -13.09 -7.77 -1.14
CA ILE A 125 -12.09 -7.67 -0.10
C ILE A 125 -12.63 -8.35 1.16
N THR A 126 -11.88 -9.30 1.71
CA THR A 126 -12.27 -10.10 2.89
C THR A 126 -11.63 -9.61 4.18
N GLY A 127 -10.51 -8.91 4.09
CA GLY A 127 -9.81 -8.30 5.22
C GLY A 127 -8.73 -7.34 4.75
N VAL A 128 -8.35 -6.45 5.63
CA VAL A 128 -7.16 -5.59 5.48
C VAL A 128 -6.42 -5.65 6.81
N PHE A 129 -5.11 -5.87 6.76
CA PHE A 129 -4.29 -6.16 7.93
C PHE A 129 -3.01 -5.32 7.89
N GLY A 130 -2.77 -4.55 8.94
CA GLY A 130 -1.50 -3.84 9.13
C GLY A 130 -0.36 -4.81 9.43
N LEU A 131 0.83 -4.47 8.96
CA LEU A 131 2.03 -5.30 9.11
C LEU A 131 2.83 -5.01 10.38
N GLY A 132 2.38 -4.04 11.17
CA GLY A 132 3.09 -3.61 12.37
C GLY A 132 4.42 -2.92 12.05
N TYR A 133 5.21 -2.72 13.09
CA TYR A 133 6.46 -1.95 13.00
C TYR A 133 7.65 -2.83 13.36
N LYS A 134 8.80 -2.52 12.76
CA LYS A 134 10.09 -3.07 13.16
C LYS A 134 10.65 -2.22 14.29
N ASP A 135 10.91 -2.84 15.43
CA ASP A 135 11.68 -2.22 16.51
C ASP A 135 13.18 -2.34 16.23
N TRP A 136 13.88 -1.22 16.29
CA TRP A 136 15.32 -1.11 16.06
C TRP A 136 16.12 -0.96 17.37
N SER A 137 15.47 -0.98 18.53
CA SER A 137 16.16 -0.88 19.82
C SER A 137 17.26 -1.94 19.94
N GLY A 138 18.46 -1.52 20.27
CA GLY A 138 19.63 -2.39 20.37
C GLY A 138 20.22 -2.89 19.05
N ILE A 139 19.69 -2.50 17.90
CA ILE A 139 20.20 -2.86 16.56
C ILE A 139 20.88 -1.65 15.96
N PRO A 140 22.22 -1.69 15.70
CA PRO A 140 22.87 -0.58 15.05
C PRO A 140 22.45 -0.48 13.58
N PHE A 141 22.15 0.72 13.14
CA PHE A 141 21.86 1.04 11.74
C PHE A 141 22.34 2.45 11.41
N ASP A 142 22.61 2.68 10.14
CA ASP A 142 22.97 3.98 9.63
C ASP A 142 21.71 4.78 9.31
N THR A 143 21.61 5.99 9.81
CA THR A 143 20.41 6.81 9.69
C THR A 143 20.53 7.91 8.65
N THR A 144 21.69 8.08 8.02
CA THR A 144 21.93 9.16 7.07
C THR A 144 23.13 8.84 6.17
N ASP A 145 23.05 9.27 4.95
CA ASP A 145 24.16 9.27 3.98
C ASP A 145 24.91 10.62 3.90
N LYS A 146 24.58 11.54 4.83
CA LYS A 146 25.12 12.92 4.85
C LYS A 146 26.30 13.11 5.83
N ASP A 147 26.74 12.05 6.49
CA ASP A 147 27.86 12.05 7.44
C ASP A 147 29.00 11.16 6.95
N ASP A 148 29.81 11.60 6.09
CA ASP A 148 31.10 11.02 5.60
C ASP A 148 31.32 9.51 5.87
N GLY A 149 30.43 8.64 5.38
CA GLY A 149 30.62 7.19 5.34
C GLY A 149 29.63 6.36 6.15
N TYR A 150 29.86 5.06 6.18
CA TYR A 150 28.98 4.12 6.91
C TYR A 150 29.23 4.18 8.41
N ASN A 151 28.26 4.73 9.14
CA ASN A 151 28.39 5.01 10.58
C ASN A 151 27.18 4.46 11.39
N PRO A 152 27.03 3.13 11.51
CA PRO A 152 25.91 2.53 12.20
C PRO A 152 25.98 2.77 13.71
N THR A 153 24.91 3.33 14.26
CA THR A 153 24.76 3.58 15.69
C THR A 153 23.45 2.99 16.21
N VAL A 154 23.42 2.63 17.49
CA VAL A 154 22.19 2.21 18.15
C VAL A 154 21.35 3.44 18.48
N LYS A 155 20.10 3.43 18.08
CA LYS A 155 19.10 4.45 18.40
C LYS A 155 17.98 3.79 19.18
N GLU A 156 17.80 4.20 20.43
CA GLU A 156 16.72 3.69 21.27
C GLU A 156 15.37 4.33 20.90
N GLY A 157 14.30 3.54 20.99
CA GLY A 157 12.93 4.01 20.75
C GLY A 157 12.59 4.27 19.29
N VAL A 158 13.44 3.86 18.34
CA VAL A 158 13.16 4.00 16.91
C VAL A 158 12.42 2.76 16.41
N THR A 159 11.30 2.99 15.73
CA THR A 159 10.55 1.97 15.01
C THR A 159 10.37 2.41 13.55
N SER A 160 10.28 1.43 12.63
CA SER A 160 9.96 1.72 11.23
C SER A 160 8.76 0.89 10.77
N ALA A 161 7.90 1.49 9.95
CA ALA A 161 6.90 0.76 9.19
C ALA A 161 7.60 -0.18 8.19
N ARG A 162 6.95 -1.25 7.80
CA ARG A 162 7.51 -2.21 6.85
C ARG A 162 7.37 -1.74 5.42
N MET A 163 6.25 -1.07 5.10
CA MET A 163 5.96 -0.46 3.79
C MET A 163 6.22 -1.48 2.66
N PRO A 164 5.36 -2.49 2.52
CA PRO A 164 5.58 -3.58 1.56
C PRO A 164 5.43 -3.10 0.13
N ASP A 165 6.48 -3.24 -0.65
CA ASP A 165 6.49 -3.03 -2.09
C ASP A 165 6.02 -4.32 -2.81
N GLY A 166 6.75 -4.81 -3.80
CA GLY A 166 6.41 -6.03 -4.53
C GLY A 166 6.03 -7.20 -3.63
N ILE A 167 5.09 -8.02 -4.06
CA ILE A 167 4.63 -9.17 -3.29
C ILE A 167 4.58 -10.43 -4.15
N ASP A 168 5.08 -11.54 -3.64
CA ASP A 168 4.85 -12.86 -4.21
C ASP A 168 4.33 -13.84 -3.15
N THR A 169 3.69 -14.90 -3.61
CA THR A 169 3.08 -15.91 -2.74
C THR A 169 3.55 -17.31 -3.09
N PHE A 170 3.81 -18.10 -2.07
CA PHE A 170 4.23 -19.49 -2.26
C PHE A 170 3.57 -20.42 -1.26
N LYS A 171 3.58 -21.71 -1.60
CA LYS A 171 3.01 -22.77 -0.75
C LYS A 171 4.12 -23.59 -0.15
N ILE A 172 4.04 -23.79 1.17
CA ILE A 172 4.93 -24.69 1.88
C ILE A 172 4.15 -25.72 2.66
N GLN A 173 4.85 -26.75 3.10
CA GLN A 173 4.36 -27.71 4.08
C GLN A 173 5.11 -27.46 5.40
N LEU A 174 4.42 -27.00 6.42
CA LEU A 174 4.98 -26.73 7.72
C LEU A 174 4.14 -27.42 8.80
N GLY A 175 4.78 -28.20 9.67
CA GLY A 175 4.08 -28.96 10.71
C GLY A 175 3.01 -29.92 10.18
N GLY A 176 3.23 -30.54 9.00
CA GLY A 176 2.26 -31.43 8.35
C GLY A 176 1.07 -30.73 7.70
N LYS A 177 1.00 -29.39 7.73
CA LYS A 177 -0.08 -28.60 7.13
C LYS A 177 0.42 -27.81 5.93
N LYS A 178 -0.38 -27.74 4.87
CA LYS A 178 -0.13 -26.83 3.74
C LYS A 178 -0.44 -25.40 4.19
N GLN A 179 0.52 -24.52 4.03
CA GLN A 179 0.38 -23.09 4.32
C GLN A 179 0.69 -22.28 3.06
N ILE A 180 0.05 -21.12 2.97
CA ILE A 180 0.37 -20.12 1.98
C ILE A 180 1.13 -19.02 2.72
N LEU A 181 2.32 -18.73 2.25
CA LEU A 181 3.12 -17.62 2.74
C LEU A 181 3.24 -16.57 1.64
N PHE A 182 3.54 -15.38 2.05
CA PHE A 182 3.94 -14.31 1.15
C PHE A 182 5.34 -13.81 1.52
N ILE A 183 5.99 -13.20 0.56
CA ILE A 183 7.24 -12.46 0.73
C ILE A 183 7.08 -11.11 0.06
N SER A 184 7.57 -10.07 0.70
CA SER A 184 7.59 -8.71 0.20
C SER A 184 8.87 -8.02 0.66
N PRO A 185 9.62 -7.32 -0.20
CA PRO A 185 10.62 -6.38 0.24
C PRO A 185 9.94 -5.22 0.96
N ASN A 186 10.65 -4.62 1.90
CA ASN A 186 10.20 -3.40 2.55
C ASN A 186 10.97 -2.24 1.92
N GLU A 187 10.31 -1.40 1.18
CA GLU A 187 10.96 -0.28 0.51
C GLU A 187 11.14 0.90 1.47
N GLY A 188 10.16 1.13 2.32
CA GLY A 188 10.18 2.24 3.26
C GLY A 188 9.76 3.57 2.63
N ASP A 189 9.22 3.52 1.42
CA ASP A 189 8.60 4.69 0.81
C ASP A 189 7.24 4.97 1.45
N GLY A 190 6.85 6.21 1.45
CA GLY A 190 5.61 6.64 2.05
C GLY A 190 5.16 7.95 1.44
N ARG A 191 3.85 8.06 1.25
CA ARG A 191 3.26 9.28 0.74
C ARG A 191 3.67 10.46 1.61
N VAL A 192 4.19 11.48 0.96
CA VAL A 192 4.51 12.77 1.54
C VAL A 192 3.46 13.77 1.08
N ARG A 193 2.83 14.48 2.01
CA ARG A 193 1.84 15.52 1.70
C ARG A 193 2.43 16.91 1.97
N PRO A 194 2.14 17.92 1.16
CA PRO A 194 2.67 19.28 1.36
C PRO A 194 2.35 19.88 2.72
N ASP A 195 1.22 19.51 3.29
CA ASP A 195 0.79 19.94 4.63
C ASP A 195 1.45 19.12 5.75
N ASP A 196 2.05 17.97 5.44
CA ASP A 196 2.87 17.19 6.38
C ASP A 196 4.31 17.71 6.48
N VAL A 197 4.75 18.51 5.50
CA VAL A 197 6.12 19.00 5.38
C VAL A 197 6.16 20.44 4.92
N ASN A 198 6.97 21.25 5.58
CA ASN A 198 7.35 22.54 5.05
C ASN A 198 8.41 22.29 3.97
N PHE A 199 8.01 22.36 2.70
CA PHE A 199 8.97 22.45 1.61
C PHE A 199 9.60 23.82 1.62
N GLU A 200 10.69 24.01 2.35
CA GLU A 200 11.60 25.08 2.07
C GLU A 200 12.49 24.64 0.90
N ALA A 201 12.22 25.21 -0.28
CA ALA A 201 13.16 25.11 -1.38
C ALA A 201 14.41 25.88 -0.99
N GLU A 202 15.44 25.17 -0.56
CA GLU A 202 16.77 25.77 -0.43
C GLU A 202 17.30 26.08 -1.84
N ALA A 203 18.12 27.13 -1.94
CA ALA A 203 18.64 27.68 -3.19
C ALA A 203 19.38 26.64 -4.09
N ASP A 204 19.67 25.49 -3.60
CA ASP A 204 20.44 24.41 -4.23
C ASP A 204 19.57 23.24 -4.73
N GLY A 205 18.23 23.34 -4.66
CA GLY A 205 17.34 22.27 -5.05
C GLY A 205 17.29 21.06 -4.08
N VAL A 206 17.82 21.25 -2.89
CA VAL A 206 17.72 20.25 -1.80
C VAL A 206 16.43 20.51 -1.03
N TYR A 207 15.55 19.51 -0.99
CA TYR A 207 14.34 19.58 -0.18
C TYR A 207 14.66 19.20 1.25
N SER A 208 14.44 20.11 2.21
CA SER A 208 14.50 19.77 3.62
C SER A 208 13.11 19.49 4.16
N TYR A 209 12.94 18.36 4.80
CA TYR A 209 11.71 18.00 5.48
C TYR A 209 11.75 18.64 6.88
N GLY A 210 11.00 19.71 7.05
CA GLY A 210 10.81 20.32 8.36
C GLY A 210 9.70 19.61 9.13
N THR A 211 10.04 19.06 10.31
CA THR A 211 9.00 18.65 11.25
C THR A 211 8.42 19.90 11.88
N ASN A 212 7.13 20.15 11.72
CA ASN A 212 6.43 21.12 12.57
C ASN A 212 6.46 20.59 14.00
N SER A 213 7.42 21.04 14.80
CA SER A 213 7.39 20.92 16.25
C SER A 213 6.45 21.99 16.80
N THR A 214 5.23 21.65 17.07
CA THR A 214 4.38 22.39 18.01
C THR A 214 4.49 21.77 19.39
#